data_e42c69ea3c229bf867d1b3c4eba83920
#
_entry.id   e42c69ea3c229bf867d1b3c4eba83920
#
_cell.length_a   1.000
_cell.length_b   1.000
_cell.length_c   1.000
_cell.angle_alpha   90.00
_cell.angle_beta   90.00
_cell.angle_gamma   90.00
#
_symmetry.space_group_name_H-M   'P 1'
#
loop_
_entity.id
_entity.type
_entity.pdbx_description
1 polymer ?
#
loop_
_entity_poly.entity_id
_entity_poly.type
_entity_poly.pdbx_seq_one_letter_code
_entity_poly.pdbx_strand_id
1 'polypeptide(L)'
;MKKLMTLALAAGMLLGAATGASAIDFKAKGQWLMGFAAGDGALVSHKKADKASNHNKATNTDDTFSAMQRLRLQLDAVASESLSGTVYFEIGDTTWGQNVSGGALGADQKIVELKNAYIDWMVPNTDLKFRMGIQNIAMPNVAGGSAVLDDDVAGIVANYQFNENVGLTAVWARPFNDNWNSASERWDATTDDANYHDNVDMFALMVPLTFDGVKVTPWAMYGMIGANSWDAIDNDMHKGSYPAFSLRPYPLAYNGRSFDTDKAYGSAFWAGLPISVTAFDPLNIELDINYGYVESMGRYDVQQQNSKGGDTQREGWLVKALVEYKLDWGTPGIFGWYSSGDDGNVKNGSERMPTMSGCANFMSFMGDGNYGWGDPRLYDRNLTYAGTWGVGLLIHDMSFVEDLKHSFRVAYWGGTNSPAMAKYVKDAYGWDNGTPEGPYLTTNDGLLEFNLVNSYQIYENLEANLELSYIVNMVDDDTWKRSYRNDSYKKQDAWKAQLIIAYTF
;
A
#
# COMPACT_ATOMS: atom_id res chain seq x y z
N MET A 1 -21.54 24.49 -15.68
CA MET A 1 -21.04 25.39 -14.66
C MET A 1 -19.73 24.87 -14.00
N LYS A 2 -19.59 23.60 -13.63
CA LYS A 2 -18.34 23.06 -13.01
C LYS A 2 -17.09 23.23 -13.91
N LYS A 3 -17.18 23.01 -15.21
CA LYS A 3 -16.05 23.18 -16.17
C LYS A 3 -15.58 24.64 -16.32
N LEU A 4 -16.48 25.63 -16.16
CA LEU A 4 -16.10 27.04 -16.17
C LEU A 4 -15.39 27.48 -14.89
N MET A 5 -15.74 26.88 -13.73
CA MET A 5 -15.06 27.16 -12.46
C MET A 5 -13.62 26.67 -12.43
N THR A 6 -13.35 25.48 -13.01
CA THR A 6 -11.98 24.95 -13.07
C THR A 6 -11.09 25.80 -13.99
N LEU A 7 -11.61 26.26 -15.13
CA LEU A 7 -10.90 27.18 -16.02
C LEU A 7 -10.72 28.57 -15.39
N ALA A 8 -11.72 29.05 -14.65
CA ALA A 8 -11.65 30.33 -13.95
C ALA A 8 -10.66 30.31 -12.78
N LEU A 9 -10.54 29.18 -12.08
CA LEU A 9 -9.52 29.00 -11.03
C LEU A 9 -8.10 29.02 -11.63
N ALA A 10 -7.89 28.27 -12.73
CA ALA A 10 -6.59 28.24 -13.42
C ALA A 10 -6.24 29.61 -14.02
N ALA A 11 -7.22 30.31 -14.64
CA ALA A 11 -7.02 31.65 -15.16
C ALA A 11 -6.85 32.70 -14.04
N GLY A 12 -7.55 32.54 -12.91
CA GLY A 12 -7.41 33.39 -11.74
C GLY A 12 -6.04 33.30 -11.08
N MET A 13 -5.44 32.11 -11.04
CA MET A 13 -4.07 31.90 -10.56
C MET A 13 -3.03 32.55 -11.51
N LEU A 14 -3.26 32.53 -12.81
CA LEU A 14 -2.37 33.16 -13.79
C LEU A 14 -2.49 34.69 -13.84
N LEU A 15 -3.64 35.26 -13.51
CA LEU A 15 -3.89 36.70 -13.53
C LEU A 15 -3.55 37.40 -12.19
N GLY A 16 -3.54 36.66 -11.08
CA GLY A 16 -3.12 37.18 -9.76
C GLY A 16 -1.63 37.52 -9.67
N ALA A 17 -0.81 37.06 -10.59
CA ALA A 17 0.63 37.33 -10.64
C ALA A 17 1.00 38.74 -11.15
N ALA A 18 0.02 39.58 -11.52
CA ALA A 18 0.29 40.87 -12.17
C ALA A 18 0.22 42.11 -11.27
N THR A 19 -0.05 41.95 -9.97
CA THR A 19 -0.16 43.10 -9.06
C THR A 19 0.77 42.96 -7.86
N GLY A 20 1.97 43.48 -7.93
CA GLY A 20 2.81 44.10 -6.90
C GLY A 20 2.98 43.50 -5.48
N ALA A 21 2.48 42.27 -5.20
CA ALA A 21 2.90 41.48 -4.06
C ALA A 21 4.05 40.56 -4.52
N SER A 22 4.99 40.23 -3.68
CA SER A 22 6.13 39.34 -3.99
C SER A 22 5.66 38.18 -4.87
N ALA A 23 6.19 38.11 -6.09
CA ALA A 23 5.68 37.19 -7.11
C ALA A 23 5.75 35.76 -6.58
N ILE A 24 4.58 35.10 -6.44
CA ILE A 24 4.51 33.67 -6.13
C ILE A 24 5.14 32.94 -7.31
N ASP A 25 6.16 32.14 -7.04
CA ASP A 25 6.79 31.29 -8.03
C ASP A 25 5.97 29.99 -8.17
N PHE A 26 5.53 29.69 -9.39
CA PHE A 26 4.80 28.47 -9.70
C PHE A 26 5.73 27.47 -10.38
N LYS A 27 5.87 26.31 -9.77
CA LYS A 27 6.64 25.18 -10.32
C LYS A 27 5.71 24.05 -10.68
N ALA A 28 5.92 23.45 -11.83
CA ALA A 28 5.19 22.27 -12.28
C ALA A 28 6.17 21.12 -12.51
N LYS A 29 5.80 19.93 -12.09
CA LYS A 29 6.48 18.69 -12.44
C LYS A 29 5.45 17.58 -12.58
N GLY A 30 5.77 16.57 -13.37
CA GLY A 30 4.82 15.50 -13.59
C GLY A 30 5.46 14.22 -14.10
N GLN A 31 4.61 13.17 -14.11
CA GLN A 31 4.96 11.87 -14.64
C GLN A 31 3.78 11.30 -15.41
N TRP A 32 4.03 10.92 -16.66
CA TRP A 32 3.04 10.23 -17.48
C TRP A 32 3.49 8.80 -17.71
N LEU A 33 2.66 7.85 -17.30
CA LEU A 33 2.87 6.42 -17.48
C LEU A 33 1.88 5.86 -18.48
N MET A 34 2.37 5.06 -19.41
CA MET A 34 1.59 4.23 -20.32
C MET A 34 2.03 2.80 -20.15
N GLY A 35 1.10 1.92 -19.74
CA GLY A 35 1.38 0.53 -19.42
C GLY A 35 0.66 -0.42 -20.37
N PHE A 36 1.35 -1.49 -20.74
CA PHE A 36 0.84 -2.60 -21.54
C PHE A 36 1.17 -3.88 -20.79
N ALA A 37 0.16 -4.52 -20.20
CA ALA A 37 0.36 -5.66 -19.33
C ALA A 37 -0.39 -6.88 -19.85
N ALA A 38 0.26 -8.03 -19.78
CA ALA A 38 -0.31 -9.33 -20.06
C ALA A 38 0.06 -10.29 -18.93
N GLY A 39 -0.85 -11.16 -18.53
CA GLY A 39 -0.56 -12.14 -17.50
C GLY A 39 -1.79 -12.80 -16.93
N ASP A 40 -1.52 -13.68 -15.99
CA ASP A 40 -2.49 -14.30 -15.10
C ASP A 40 -1.95 -14.19 -13.67
N GLY A 41 -2.51 -13.25 -12.89
CA GLY A 41 -2.12 -13.01 -11.51
C GLY A 41 -2.76 -14.00 -10.52
N ALA A 42 -3.71 -14.80 -10.97
CA ALA A 42 -4.42 -15.72 -10.12
C ALA A 42 -3.56 -16.97 -9.82
N LEU A 43 -3.45 -17.31 -8.54
CA LEU A 43 -2.85 -18.57 -8.09
C LEU A 43 -3.85 -19.73 -8.06
N VAL A 44 -5.12 -19.44 -8.37
CA VAL A 44 -6.20 -20.39 -8.48
C VAL A 44 -6.95 -20.21 -9.80
N SER A 45 -6.99 -21.24 -10.61
CA SER A 45 -7.70 -21.25 -11.88
C SER A 45 -9.18 -21.56 -11.69
N HIS A 46 -10.05 -20.68 -12.16
CA HIS A 46 -11.51 -20.87 -12.22
C HIS A 46 -11.91 -21.75 -13.42
N LYS A 47 -11.45 -23.00 -13.48
CA LYS A 47 -11.70 -23.90 -14.62
C LYS A 47 -13.12 -24.46 -14.69
N LYS A 48 -14.12 -23.91 -14.02
CA LYS A 48 -15.47 -24.39 -14.20
C LYS A 48 -16.07 -23.82 -15.45
N ALA A 49 -16.20 -24.72 -16.42
CA ALA A 49 -17.28 -24.59 -17.37
C ALA A 49 -18.57 -24.41 -16.58
N ASP A 50 -19.17 -23.27 -16.68
CA ASP A 50 -20.53 -23.09 -16.21
C ASP A 50 -21.43 -23.99 -17.09
N LYS A 51 -21.67 -25.23 -16.60
CA LYS A 51 -22.54 -26.18 -17.24
C LYS A 51 -24.00 -25.72 -17.29
N ALA A 52 -24.31 -24.65 -16.55
CA ALA A 52 -25.64 -24.09 -16.50
C ALA A 52 -25.88 -23.01 -17.57
N SER A 53 -24.84 -22.37 -18.08
CA SER A 53 -24.96 -21.49 -19.22
C SER A 53 -24.61 -22.28 -20.49
N ASN A 54 -25.56 -22.42 -21.40
CA ASN A 54 -25.35 -22.96 -22.75
C ASN A 54 -24.38 -22.09 -23.59
N HIS A 55 -23.67 -21.16 -23.00
CA HIS A 55 -22.64 -20.33 -23.58
C HIS A 55 -21.28 -20.95 -23.33
N ASN A 56 -21.06 -22.02 -24.08
CA ASN A 56 -19.80 -22.44 -24.65
C ASN A 56 -18.50 -22.25 -23.90
N LYS A 57 -17.89 -23.43 -23.80
CA LYS A 57 -16.44 -23.56 -23.69
C LYS A 57 -15.88 -22.54 -22.74
N ALA A 58 -15.75 -22.97 -21.52
CA ALA A 58 -14.81 -22.35 -20.65
C ALA A 58 -13.52 -22.21 -21.44
N THR A 59 -13.39 -21.13 -22.06
CA THR A 59 -12.10 -20.61 -22.36
C THR A 59 -11.45 -20.43 -21.00
N ASN A 60 -10.29 -20.94 -20.82
CA ASN A 60 -9.42 -20.64 -19.73
C ASN A 60 -9.06 -19.15 -19.93
N THR A 61 -9.83 -18.26 -19.31
CA THR A 61 -9.79 -16.82 -19.59
C THR A 61 -9.22 -16.04 -18.43
N ASP A 62 -8.38 -16.69 -17.64
CA ASP A 62 -7.69 -16.02 -16.55
C ASP A 62 -6.54 -15.15 -17.08
N ASP A 63 -6.00 -15.47 -18.28
CA ASP A 63 -5.05 -14.62 -18.98
C ASP A 63 -5.68 -13.29 -19.37
N THR A 64 -5.06 -12.20 -18.96
CA THR A 64 -5.53 -10.85 -19.24
C THR A 64 -4.53 -10.10 -20.12
N PHE A 65 -5.06 -9.15 -20.90
CA PHE A 65 -4.25 -8.10 -21.51
C PHE A 65 -4.92 -6.77 -21.23
N SER A 66 -4.14 -5.77 -20.83
CA SER A 66 -4.61 -4.41 -20.65
C SER A 66 -3.62 -3.40 -21.20
N ALA A 67 -4.17 -2.29 -21.69
CA ALA A 67 -3.44 -1.08 -21.93
C ALA A 67 -4.01 0.01 -21.01
N MET A 68 -3.15 0.78 -20.36
CA MET A 68 -3.57 1.73 -19.34
C MET A 68 -2.67 2.97 -19.33
N GLN A 69 -3.16 4.03 -18.71
CA GLN A 69 -2.39 5.25 -18.53
C GLN A 69 -2.71 5.94 -17.22
N ARG A 70 -1.71 6.68 -16.72
CA ARG A 70 -1.83 7.61 -15.59
C ARG A 70 -0.96 8.83 -15.83
N LEU A 71 -1.49 10.02 -15.54
CA LEU A 71 -0.73 11.25 -15.45
C LEU A 71 -0.79 11.76 -14.02
N ARG A 72 0.34 11.99 -13.40
CA ARG A 72 0.46 12.74 -12.15
C ARG A 72 1.05 14.11 -12.43
N LEU A 73 0.41 15.16 -11.92
CA LEU A 73 0.83 16.55 -12.08
C LEU A 73 0.87 17.25 -10.73
N GLN A 74 2.05 17.68 -10.32
CA GLN A 74 2.25 18.49 -9.11
C GLN A 74 2.44 19.96 -9.50
N LEU A 75 1.74 20.83 -8.79
CA LEU A 75 1.87 22.28 -8.87
C LEU A 75 2.26 22.82 -7.49
N ASP A 76 3.38 23.51 -7.41
CA ASP A 76 3.85 24.17 -6.20
C ASP A 76 3.72 25.67 -6.35
N ALA A 77 3.05 26.33 -5.41
CA ALA A 77 2.96 27.79 -5.28
C ALA A 77 3.90 28.24 -4.16
N VAL A 78 5.05 28.77 -4.50
CA VAL A 78 6.10 29.16 -3.56
C VAL A 78 6.02 30.66 -3.30
N ALA A 79 5.54 31.05 -2.11
CA ALA A 79 5.44 32.44 -1.69
C ALA A 79 6.77 32.96 -1.10
N SER A 80 7.53 32.10 -0.42
CA SER A 80 8.85 32.37 0.14
C SER A 80 9.57 31.08 0.48
N GLU A 81 10.81 31.13 0.93
CA GLU A 81 11.54 29.99 1.46
C GLU A 81 10.82 29.32 2.67
N SER A 82 9.99 30.10 3.37
CA SER A 82 9.30 29.66 4.60
C SER A 82 7.83 29.27 4.37
N LEU A 83 7.27 29.51 3.17
CA LEU A 83 5.86 29.28 2.89
C LEU A 83 5.61 28.83 1.45
N SER A 84 5.06 27.65 1.29
CA SER A 84 4.60 27.14 0.00
C SER A 84 3.31 26.32 0.16
N GLY A 85 2.58 26.19 -0.94
CA GLY A 85 1.44 25.29 -1.05
C GLY A 85 1.64 24.34 -2.22
N THR A 86 1.25 23.07 -2.07
CA THR A 86 1.34 22.05 -3.11
C THR A 86 -0.04 21.49 -3.40
N VAL A 87 -0.34 21.31 -4.69
CA VAL A 87 -1.49 20.54 -5.18
C VAL A 87 -0.96 19.47 -6.12
N TYR A 88 -1.36 18.23 -5.89
CA TYR A 88 -0.93 17.07 -6.67
C TYR A 88 -2.13 16.34 -7.23
N PHE A 89 -2.27 16.34 -8.53
CA PHE A 89 -3.36 15.70 -9.25
C PHE A 89 -2.92 14.33 -9.77
N GLU A 90 -3.84 13.38 -9.73
CA GLU A 90 -3.76 12.12 -10.48
C GLU A 90 -4.89 12.08 -11.52
N ILE A 91 -4.54 11.84 -12.77
CA ILE A 91 -5.45 11.73 -13.92
C ILE A 91 -5.30 10.31 -14.48
N GLY A 92 -6.27 9.50 -14.23
CA GLY A 92 -6.25 8.05 -14.44
C GLY A 92 -6.46 7.38 -13.07
N ASP A 93 -6.18 6.17 -12.78
CA ASP A 93 -5.72 5.02 -13.55
C ASP A 93 -6.76 4.59 -14.62
N THR A 94 -6.47 4.82 -15.86
CA THR A 94 -7.44 4.59 -16.93
C THR A 94 -7.04 3.38 -17.76
N THR A 95 -7.89 2.37 -17.81
CA THR A 95 -7.76 1.26 -18.77
C THR A 95 -8.32 1.69 -20.11
N TRP A 96 -7.55 1.56 -21.18
CA TRP A 96 -7.96 1.95 -22.52
C TRP A 96 -9.13 1.11 -23.02
N GLY A 97 -10.09 1.77 -23.66
CA GLY A 97 -11.30 1.15 -24.16
C GLY A 97 -12.40 0.91 -23.09
N GLN A 98 -12.12 1.24 -21.83
CA GLN A 98 -13.14 1.18 -20.78
C GLN A 98 -14.27 2.18 -21.08
N ASN A 99 -15.51 1.70 -21.08
CA ASN A 99 -16.68 2.53 -21.36
C ASN A 99 -16.78 3.70 -20.36
N VAL A 100 -17.20 4.86 -20.84
CA VAL A 100 -17.47 6.08 -20.06
C VAL A 100 -16.22 6.83 -19.56
N SER A 101 -15.14 6.18 -19.16
CA SER A 101 -13.97 6.83 -18.52
C SER A 101 -12.62 6.45 -19.11
N GLY A 102 -12.58 5.49 -20.02
CA GLY A 102 -11.34 4.90 -20.51
C GLY A 102 -11.02 5.13 -21.98
N GLY A 103 -11.57 6.20 -22.62
CA GLY A 103 -11.29 6.50 -24.02
C GLY A 103 -11.82 5.43 -24.98
N ALA A 104 -12.93 4.75 -24.67
CA ALA A 104 -13.67 3.96 -25.65
C ALA A 104 -14.12 4.87 -26.80
N LEU A 105 -14.40 4.29 -27.98
CA LEU A 105 -14.76 5.06 -29.15
C LEU A 105 -15.90 6.07 -28.85
N GLY A 106 -15.58 7.36 -28.94
CA GLY A 106 -16.50 8.45 -28.62
C GLY A 106 -16.65 8.77 -27.13
N ALA A 107 -15.88 8.18 -26.24
CA ALA A 107 -15.87 8.47 -24.81
C ALA A 107 -14.58 9.19 -24.38
N ASP A 108 -14.74 10.15 -23.48
CA ASP A 108 -13.63 10.89 -22.89
C ASP A 108 -13.14 10.21 -21.61
N GLN A 109 -11.90 10.51 -21.19
CA GLN A 109 -11.42 10.20 -19.86
C GLN A 109 -12.06 11.14 -18.83
N LYS A 110 -12.53 10.62 -17.68
CA LYS A 110 -13.30 11.41 -16.70
C LYS A 110 -12.68 11.47 -15.30
N ILE A 111 -11.69 10.62 -15.00
CA ILE A 111 -11.14 10.51 -13.65
C ILE A 111 -10.04 11.57 -13.50
N VAL A 112 -10.27 12.53 -12.62
CA VAL A 112 -9.28 13.50 -12.13
C VAL A 112 -9.41 13.55 -10.63
N GLU A 113 -8.38 13.12 -9.92
CA GLU A 113 -8.33 13.04 -8.48
C GLU A 113 -7.33 14.05 -7.93
N LEU A 114 -7.61 14.57 -6.75
CA LEU A 114 -6.68 15.36 -5.98
C LEU A 114 -5.95 14.43 -5.02
N LYS A 115 -4.74 14.01 -5.40
CA LYS A 115 -3.93 13.08 -4.61
C LYS A 115 -3.40 13.72 -3.33
N ASN A 116 -2.80 14.91 -3.43
CA ASN A 116 -2.33 15.64 -2.26
C ASN A 116 -2.68 17.14 -2.36
N ALA A 117 -2.91 17.75 -1.21
CA ALA A 117 -3.09 19.20 -1.06
C ALA A 117 -2.64 19.62 0.34
N TYR A 118 -1.52 20.35 0.43
CA TYR A 118 -0.96 20.74 1.69
C TYR A 118 -0.21 22.08 1.63
N ILE A 119 0.04 22.63 2.81
CA ILE A 119 0.86 23.82 3.02
C ILE A 119 2.11 23.39 3.81
N ASP A 120 3.28 23.83 3.33
CA ASP A 120 4.54 23.81 4.07
C ASP A 120 4.77 25.19 4.68
N TRP A 121 5.00 25.23 5.98
CA TRP A 121 5.28 26.46 6.72
C TRP A 121 6.42 26.26 7.71
N MET A 122 7.44 27.10 7.61
CA MET A 122 8.53 27.20 8.57
C MET A 122 8.25 28.36 9.55
N VAL A 123 8.27 28.06 10.85
CA VAL A 123 8.02 29.04 11.88
C VAL A 123 9.18 30.06 11.87
N PRO A 124 8.90 31.37 11.75
CA PRO A 124 9.95 32.39 11.65
C PRO A 124 10.99 32.31 12.79
N ASN A 125 12.26 32.41 12.42
CA ASN A 125 13.41 32.37 13.34
C ASN A 125 13.55 31.05 14.12
N THR A 126 13.06 29.95 13.59
CA THR A 126 13.22 28.60 14.17
C THR A 126 13.50 27.60 13.07
N ASP A 127 13.95 26.38 13.46
CA ASP A 127 14.05 25.23 12.58
C ASP A 127 12.78 24.35 12.58
N LEU A 128 11.68 24.86 13.15
CA LEU A 128 10.41 24.15 13.22
C LEU A 128 9.63 24.32 11.91
N LYS A 129 9.38 23.21 11.24
CA LYS A 129 8.62 23.14 10.00
C LYS A 129 7.34 22.32 10.19
N PHE A 130 6.23 22.88 9.71
CA PHE A 130 4.95 22.17 9.62
C PHE A 130 4.61 21.86 8.17
N ARG A 131 4.02 20.67 7.96
CA ARG A 131 3.25 20.36 6.77
C ARG A 131 1.83 20.00 7.20
N MET A 132 0.83 20.62 6.59
CA MET A 132 -0.58 20.51 6.98
C MET A 132 -1.45 20.29 5.75
N GLY A 133 -2.25 19.24 5.75
CA GLY A 133 -3.17 18.91 4.66
C GLY A 133 -3.15 17.42 4.29
N ILE A 134 -3.67 17.11 3.11
CA ILE A 134 -3.65 15.75 2.55
C ILE A 134 -2.25 15.51 1.96
N GLN A 135 -1.53 14.55 2.49
CA GLN A 135 -0.13 14.29 2.16
C GLN A 135 0.22 12.82 2.35
N ASN A 136 1.26 12.33 1.69
CA ASN A 136 1.81 11.02 2.01
C ASN A 136 2.46 11.05 3.40
N ILE A 137 2.10 10.09 4.24
CA ILE A 137 2.71 9.84 5.55
C ILE A 137 3.17 8.38 5.57
N ALA A 138 4.49 8.20 5.73
CA ALA A 138 5.10 6.89 5.85
C ALA A 138 5.83 6.75 7.19
N MET A 139 5.67 5.61 7.85
CA MET A 139 6.50 5.30 9.01
C MET A 139 7.90 4.93 8.54
N PRO A 140 8.95 5.41 9.25
CA PRO A 140 10.33 5.18 8.85
C PRO A 140 10.66 3.71 8.65
N ASN A 141 11.32 3.42 7.54
CA ASN A 141 11.71 2.10 7.10
C ASN A 141 12.95 2.21 6.21
N VAL A 142 13.79 1.21 6.15
CA VAL A 142 14.97 1.18 5.26
C VAL A 142 14.99 -0.09 4.42
N ALA A 143 14.60 -1.22 4.99
CA ALA A 143 14.64 -2.51 4.33
C ALA A 143 13.28 -2.82 3.67
N GLY A 144 13.11 -2.44 2.40
CA GLY A 144 11.96 -2.84 1.60
C GLY A 144 10.61 -2.24 2.02
N GLY A 145 10.53 -0.92 2.15
CA GLY A 145 9.29 -0.17 2.35
C GLY A 145 8.63 -0.30 3.73
N SER A 146 7.67 0.55 4.05
CA SER A 146 6.97 0.51 5.33
C SER A 146 5.85 -0.54 5.35
N ALA A 147 5.92 -1.48 6.28
CA ALA A 147 4.87 -2.48 6.46
C ALA A 147 3.72 -2.00 7.36
N VAL A 148 3.81 -0.81 7.95
CA VAL A 148 2.80 -0.29 8.89
C VAL A 148 1.93 0.79 8.28
N LEU A 149 2.53 1.83 7.74
CA LEU A 149 1.84 2.95 7.10
C LEU A 149 2.74 3.58 6.05
N ASP A 150 2.24 3.66 4.82
CA ASP A 150 2.80 4.43 3.71
C ASP A 150 1.67 4.75 2.73
N ASP A 151 0.94 5.84 3.01
CA ASP A 151 -0.22 6.20 2.20
C ASP A 151 -0.54 7.70 2.33
N ASP A 152 -1.44 8.17 1.46
CA ASP A 152 -1.94 9.54 1.49
C ASP A 152 -3.02 9.70 2.55
N VAL A 153 -2.82 10.62 3.46
CA VAL A 153 -3.73 10.88 4.57
C VAL A 153 -3.75 12.36 4.97
N ALA A 154 -4.88 12.83 5.47
CA ALA A 154 -4.99 14.16 6.06
C ALA A 154 -4.29 14.21 7.42
N GLY A 155 -3.42 15.19 7.61
CA GLY A 155 -2.67 15.29 8.85
C GLY A 155 -1.80 16.53 8.97
N ILE A 156 -1.13 16.62 10.12
CA ILE A 156 -0.13 17.64 10.45
C ILE A 156 1.16 16.90 10.79
N VAL A 157 2.23 17.24 10.10
CA VAL A 157 3.59 16.78 10.37
C VAL A 157 4.41 17.97 10.84
N ALA A 158 5.01 17.87 12.03
CA ALA A 158 5.91 18.87 12.61
C ALA A 158 7.32 18.28 12.67
N ASN A 159 8.27 18.95 12.03
CA ASN A 159 9.67 18.56 12.00
C ASN A 159 10.52 19.61 12.71
N TYR A 160 11.42 19.17 13.57
CA TYR A 160 12.41 20.02 14.22
C TYR A 160 13.80 19.38 14.18
N GLN A 161 14.77 20.15 13.74
CA GLN A 161 16.17 19.70 13.71
C GLN A 161 16.93 20.32 14.88
N PHE A 162 17.40 19.49 15.83
CA PHE A 162 18.17 19.96 16.97
C PHE A 162 19.62 20.29 16.61
N ASN A 163 20.21 19.47 15.75
CA ASN A 163 21.55 19.61 15.19
C ASN A 163 21.69 18.72 13.95
N GLU A 164 22.85 18.67 13.34
CA GLU A 164 23.11 17.87 12.13
C GLU A 164 22.85 16.35 12.28
N ASN A 165 22.88 15.84 13.52
CA ASN A 165 22.75 14.42 13.81
C ASN A 165 21.38 14.02 14.35
N VAL A 166 20.63 14.96 14.97
CA VAL A 166 19.42 14.63 15.73
C VAL A 166 18.25 15.48 15.29
N GLY A 167 17.19 14.85 14.84
CA GLY A 167 15.90 15.45 14.54
C GLY A 167 14.77 14.89 15.38
N LEU A 168 13.61 15.52 15.31
CA LEU A 168 12.34 15.06 15.86
C LEU A 168 11.23 15.33 14.84
N THR A 169 10.42 14.32 14.57
CA THR A 169 9.20 14.46 13.78
C THR A 169 8.02 14.02 14.63
N ALA A 170 7.01 14.88 14.73
CA ALA A 170 5.73 14.56 15.35
C ALA A 170 4.64 14.60 14.29
N VAL A 171 3.72 13.65 14.35
CA VAL A 171 2.62 13.49 13.39
C VAL A 171 1.30 13.37 14.13
N TRP A 172 0.29 14.07 13.64
CA TRP A 172 -1.10 13.73 13.83
C TRP A 172 -1.74 13.51 12.46
N ALA A 173 -2.42 12.37 12.30
CA ALA A 173 -3.17 12.05 11.10
C ALA A 173 -4.57 11.57 11.46
N ARG A 174 -5.53 11.83 10.58
CA ARG A 174 -6.91 11.33 10.69
C ARG A 174 -7.24 10.46 9.49
N PRO A 175 -6.94 9.16 9.56
CA PRO A 175 -7.21 8.23 8.48
C PRO A 175 -8.69 8.05 8.16
N PHE A 176 -9.57 8.24 9.14
CA PHE A 176 -10.99 7.99 8.97
C PHE A 176 -11.85 8.93 9.81
N ASN A 177 -13.01 9.36 9.24
CA ASN A 177 -14.01 10.15 9.90
C ASN A 177 -15.39 9.87 9.28
N ASP A 178 -16.22 9.07 9.96
CA ASP A 178 -17.56 8.70 9.48
C ASP A 178 -18.66 9.70 9.88
N ASN A 179 -18.29 10.83 10.51
CA ASN A 179 -19.24 11.91 10.78
C ASN A 179 -19.72 12.63 9.51
N TRP A 180 -19.17 12.28 8.33
CA TRP A 180 -19.55 12.88 7.07
C TRP A 180 -20.46 11.97 6.26
N ASN A 181 -21.63 12.48 5.88
CA ASN A 181 -22.50 11.78 4.96
C ASN A 181 -21.91 11.83 3.53
N SER A 182 -21.46 10.69 3.05
CA SER A 182 -20.85 10.57 1.70
C SER A 182 -21.81 10.86 0.56
N ALA A 183 -23.12 10.73 0.77
CA ALA A 183 -24.13 11.01 -0.28
C ALA A 183 -24.31 12.50 -0.53
N SER A 184 -24.09 13.35 0.47
CA SER A 184 -24.29 14.80 0.38
C SER A 184 -22.99 15.60 0.40
N GLU A 185 -21.85 14.98 0.68
CA GLU A 185 -20.57 15.66 0.98
C GLU A 185 -20.73 16.78 2.02
N ARG A 186 -21.68 16.61 2.90
CA ARG A 186 -22.01 17.59 3.95
C ARG A 186 -21.91 16.92 5.31
N TRP A 187 -21.47 17.69 6.26
CA TRP A 187 -21.65 17.37 7.68
C TRP A 187 -23.14 17.13 7.94
N ASP A 188 -23.52 15.92 8.30
CA ASP A 188 -24.88 15.60 8.70
C ASP A 188 -25.06 15.90 10.18
N ALA A 189 -25.31 17.18 10.49
CA ALA A 189 -25.61 17.60 11.86
C ALA A 189 -26.99 17.16 12.34
N THR A 190 -27.74 16.42 11.54
CA THR A 190 -29.07 15.92 11.90
C THR A 190 -29.03 14.55 12.55
N THR A 191 -27.92 13.84 12.49
CA THR A 191 -27.71 12.66 13.31
C THR A 191 -27.16 13.12 14.66
N ASP A 192 -27.96 12.96 15.70
CA ASP A 192 -27.57 13.22 17.10
C ASP A 192 -26.36 12.38 17.56
N ASP A 193 -25.78 11.58 16.65
CA ASP A 193 -24.79 10.54 16.93
C ASP A 193 -23.37 10.88 16.45
N ALA A 194 -23.16 12.02 15.77
CA ALA A 194 -21.84 12.41 15.30
C ALA A 194 -20.88 12.73 16.47
N ASN A 195 -19.85 11.91 16.64
CA ASN A 195 -18.92 12.02 17.78
C ASN A 195 -17.54 11.39 17.47
N TYR A 196 -16.65 11.38 18.45
CA TYR A 196 -15.29 10.82 18.28
C TYR A 196 -15.26 9.28 18.15
N HIS A 197 -16.35 8.58 18.44
CA HIS A 197 -16.45 7.13 18.20
C HIS A 197 -16.45 6.79 16.70
N ASP A 198 -16.68 7.77 15.85
CA ASP A 198 -16.74 7.62 14.39
C ASP A 198 -15.41 7.94 13.72
N ASN A 199 -14.35 8.23 14.51
CA ASN A 199 -13.05 8.64 14.00
C ASN A 199 -11.98 7.58 14.26
N VAL A 200 -10.95 7.62 13.42
CA VAL A 200 -9.64 7.03 13.70
C VAL A 200 -8.61 8.15 13.68
N ASP A 201 -7.91 8.34 14.79
CA ASP A 201 -6.83 9.32 14.91
C ASP A 201 -5.51 8.62 15.24
N MET A 202 -4.43 9.06 14.60
CA MET A 202 -3.07 8.54 14.75
C MET A 202 -2.11 9.63 15.23
N PHE A 203 -1.26 9.28 16.17
CA PHE A 203 -0.20 10.13 16.69
C PHE A 203 1.13 9.42 16.62
N ALA A 204 2.13 9.97 15.95
CA ALA A 204 3.45 9.36 15.87
C ALA A 204 4.57 10.30 16.28
N LEU A 205 5.63 9.73 16.83
CA LEU A 205 6.90 10.37 17.09
C LEU A 205 8.02 9.57 16.43
N MET A 206 8.93 10.26 15.75
CA MET A 206 10.08 9.68 15.08
C MET A 206 11.32 10.50 15.47
N VAL A 207 12.42 9.81 15.75
CA VAL A 207 13.69 10.47 16.13
C VAL A 207 14.76 10.07 15.12
N PRO A 208 14.92 10.81 14.00
CA PRO A 208 16.02 10.58 13.07
C PRO A 208 17.36 10.84 13.73
N LEU A 209 18.22 9.84 13.72
CA LEU A 209 19.61 9.89 14.19
C LEU A 209 20.52 9.57 13.01
N THR A 210 21.39 10.51 12.66
CA THR A 210 22.31 10.35 11.53
C THR A 210 23.73 10.55 11.99
N PHE A 211 24.56 9.53 11.87
CA PHE A 211 25.98 9.55 12.15
C PHE A 211 26.75 9.16 10.90
N ASP A 212 28.08 9.27 10.94
CA ASP A 212 28.92 8.88 9.81
C ASP A 212 28.72 7.39 9.48
N GLY A 213 28.13 7.14 8.32
CA GLY A 213 27.81 5.81 7.82
C GLY A 213 26.75 5.01 8.62
N VAL A 214 26.03 5.63 9.57
CA VAL A 214 24.95 4.95 10.32
C VAL A 214 23.75 5.85 10.46
N LYS A 215 22.57 5.35 10.08
CA LYS A 215 21.28 6.02 10.28
C LYS A 215 20.34 5.11 11.07
N VAL A 216 19.72 5.67 12.11
CA VAL A 216 18.72 4.98 12.94
C VAL A 216 17.56 5.93 13.17
N THR A 217 16.33 5.47 12.94
CA THR A 217 15.15 6.31 13.16
C THR A 217 14.12 5.59 14.03
N PRO A 218 14.35 5.42 15.32
CA PRO A 218 13.35 4.85 16.20
C PRO A 218 12.06 5.68 16.14
N TRP A 219 10.92 4.98 16.10
CA TRP A 219 9.63 5.62 16.07
C TRP A 219 8.59 4.84 16.87
N ALA A 220 7.55 5.55 17.30
CA ALA A 220 6.36 4.97 17.91
C ALA A 220 5.11 5.68 17.40
N MET A 221 4.03 4.94 17.23
CA MET A 221 2.73 5.45 16.79
C MET A 221 1.62 4.91 17.69
N TYR A 222 0.71 5.77 18.11
CA TYR A 222 -0.48 5.43 18.87
C TYR A 222 -1.72 5.73 18.04
N GLY A 223 -2.64 4.78 17.98
CA GLY A 223 -3.92 4.92 17.29
C GLY A 223 -5.09 4.88 18.27
N MET A 224 -6.03 5.79 18.06
CA MET A 224 -7.32 5.84 18.73
C MET A 224 -8.40 5.47 17.73
N ILE A 225 -9.01 4.29 17.89
CA ILE A 225 -9.96 3.69 16.94
C ILE A 225 -11.36 3.78 17.57
N GLY A 226 -12.20 4.64 17.05
CA GLY A 226 -13.57 4.78 17.52
C GLY A 226 -14.41 3.52 17.25
N ALA A 227 -15.31 3.16 18.17
CA ALA A 227 -16.11 1.94 18.09
C ALA A 227 -16.92 1.87 16.79
N ASN A 228 -17.53 2.98 16.39
CA ASN A 228 -18.39 3.03 15.21
C ASN A 228 -17.61 2.93 13.89
N SER A 229 -16.29 3.23 13.89
CA SER A 229 -15.47 3.07 12.71
C SER A 229 -15.33 1.60 12.26
N TRP A 230 -15.63 0.64 13.13
CA TRP A 230 -15.72 -0.77 12.81
C TRP A 230 -17.04 -1.14 12.13
N ASP A 231 -18.15 -0.50 12.49
CA ASP A 231 -19.49 -0.75 11.93
C ASP A 231 -19.65 -0.14 10.53
N ALA A 232 -19.03 0.99 10.25
CA ALA A 232 -19.05 1.64 8.95
C ALA A 232 -18.60 0.73 7.79
N ILE A 233 -17.92 -0.33 8.12
CA ILE A 233 -17.39 -1.31 7.18
C ILE A 233 -18.46 -2.31 6.74
N ASP A 234 -19.52 -2.53 7.52
CA ASP A 234 -20.52 -3.57 7.25
C ASP A 234 -21.54 -3.17 6.17
N ASN A 235 -21.75 -1.89 5.95
CA ASN A 235 -22.85 -1.42 5.12
C ASN A 235 -22.47 -0.85 3.75
N ASP A 236 -21.20 -0.57 3.49
CA ASP A 236 -20.82 0.07 2.23
C ASP A 236 -19.42 -0.31 1.75
N MET A 237 -19.30 -1.54 1.24
CA MET A 237 -18.08 -2.07 0.60
C MET A 237 -17.59 -1.23 -0.60
N HIS A 238 -18.33 -0.21 -0.99
CA HIS A 238 -18.00 0.68 -2.10
C HIS A 238 -17.23 1.93 -1.69
N LYS A 239 -17.10 2.18 -0.41
CA LYS A 239 -16.31 3.31 0.09
C LYS A 239 -14.87 2.89 0.32
N GLY A 240 -14.17 2.56 -0.74
CA GLY A 240 -12.78 2.14 -0.81
C GLY A 240 -11.89 2.35 0.41
N SER A 241 -10.99 1.42 0.64
CA SER A 241 -9.80 1.56 1.51
C SER A 241 -10.01 2.24 2.86
N TYR A 242 -10.77 1.61 3.76
CA TYR A 242 -10.84 2.11 5.12
C TYR A 242 -9.61 1.66 5.92
N PRO A 243 -8.91 2.57 6.60
CA PRO A 243 -7.79 2.22 7.46
C PRO A 243 -8.16 1.17 8.53
N ALA A 244 -9.38 1.26 9.08
CA ALA A 244 -9.90 0.27 10.01
C ALA A 244 -10.00 -1.14 9.39
N PHE A 245 -10.14 -1.26 8.08
CA PHE A 245 -10.20 -2.56 7.41
C PHE A 245 -8.89 -3.35 7.57
N SER A 246 -7.73 -2.70 7.45
CA SER A 246 -6.42 -3.32 7.67
C SER A 246 -6.17 -3.69 9.14
N LEU A 247 -6.89 -3.10 10.07
CA LEU A 247 -6.81 -3.41 11.50
C LEU A 247 -7.74 -4.54 11.93
N ARG A 248 -8.68 -4.94 11.06
CA ARG A 248 -9.60 -6.01 11.36
C ARG A 248 -8.89 -7.32 11.62
N PRO A 249 -9.42 -8.11 12.53
CA PRO A 249 -8.96 -9.46 12.68
C PRO A 249 -9.26 -10.27 11.42
N TYR A 250 -8.35 -11.14 11.06
CA TYR A 250 -8.56 -12.13 10.02
C TYR A 250 -8.67 -13.50 10.69
N PRO A 251 -9.57 -14.35 10.30
CA PRO A 251 -10.52 -14.28 9.19
C PRO A 251 -11.90 -13.73 9.59
N LEU A 252 -12.24 -12.54 9.13
CA LEU A 252 -13.56 -11.96 9.34
C LEU A 252 -14.59 -12.58 8.38
N ALA A 253 -15.79 -12.87 8.86
CA ALA A 253 -16.89 -13.32 8.00
C ALA A 253 -17.32 -12.17 7.05
N TYR A 254 -17.51 -12.50 5.77
CA TYR A 254 -17.92 -11.54 4.74
C TYR A 254 -19.24 -10.80 5.05
N ASN A 255 -20.15 -11.47 5.76
CA ASN A 255 -21.40 -10.90 6.25
C ASN A 255 -21.37 -10.75 7.78
N GLY A 256 -20.18 -10.63 8.36
CA GLY A 256 -19.97 -10.61 9.77
C GLY A 256 -20.72 -9.47 10.43
N ARG A 257 -21.78 -9.79 11.07
CA ARG A 257 -22.57 -8.86 11.85
C ARG A 257 -21.91 -8.62 13.18
N SER A 258 -21.81 -7.35 13.47
CA SER A 258 -21.63 -6.75 14.77
C SER A 258 -20.45 -7.25 15.59
N PHE A 259 -19.50 -6.38 15.70
CA PHE A 259 -18.67 -6.31 16.88
C PHE A 259 -19.57 -6.04 18.08
N ASP A 260 -19.49 -6.91 19.07
CA ASP A 260 -20.20 -6.74 20.34
C ASP A 260 -19.20 -6.04 21.27
N THR A 261 -19.15 -4.71 21.21
CA THR A 261 -18.23 -3.93 22.03
C THR A 261 -18.98 -3.00 22.97
N ASP A 262 -18.57 -3.00 24.24
CA ASP A 262 -18.99 -2.01 25.24
C ASP A 262 -18.03 -0.81 25.31
N LYS A 263 -16.99 -0.78 24.46
CA LYS A 263 -15.95 0.25 24.47
C LYS A 263 -16.30 1.37 23.49
N ALA A 264 -16.07 2.61 23.93
CA ALA A 264 -16.22 3.78 23.08
C ALA A 264 -15.13 3.89 22.03
N TYR A 265 -13.91 3.44 22.35
CA TYR A 265 -12.77 3.38 21.46
C TYR A 265 -11.80 2.29 21.89
N GLY A 266 -10.96 1.81 20.95
CA GLY A 266 -9.84 0.92 21.19
C GLY A 266 -8.52 1.63 20.98
N SER A 267 -7.50 1.14 21.66
CA SER A 267 -6.13 1.59 21.52
C SER A 267 -5.37 0.71 20.53
N ALA A 268 -4.58 1.34 19.69
CA ALA A 268 -3.59 0.64 18.88
C ALA A 268 -2.21 1.26 19.09
N PHE A 269 -1.18 0.45 18.98
CA PHE A 269 0.20 0.88 19.19
C PHE A 269 1.13 0.20 18.19
N TRP A 270 2.04 0.96 17.62
CA TRP A 270 3.13 0.46 16.81
C TRP A 270 4.45 1.07 17.23
N ALA A 271 5.52 0.32 17.03
CA ALA A 271 6.88 0.81 17.18
C ALA A 271 7.79 0.19 16.12
N GLY A 272 8.77 0.96 15.70
CA GLY A 272 9.74 0.50 14.72
C GLY A 272 11.14 1.04 14.96
N LEU A 273 12.12 0.26 14.48
CA LEU A 273 13.55 0.57 14.58
C LEU A 273 14.23 0.25 13.24
N PRO A 274 14.18 1.18 12.26
CA PRO A 274 14.98 1.08 11.06
C PRO A 274 16.45 1.45 11.35
N ILE A 275 17.37 0.65 10.80
CA ILE A 275 18.81 0.83 10.93
C ILE A 275 19.43 0.64 9.54
N SER A 276 20.18 1.65 9.08
CA SER A 276 20.99 1.57 7.86
C SER A 276 22.46 1.80 8.20
N VAL A 277 23.34 0.91 7.71
CA VAL A 277 24.77 0.97 7.92
C VAL A 277 25.47 0.96 6.57
N THR A 278 26.10 2.08 6.23
CA THR A 278 26.95 2.28 5.04
C THR A 278 28.40 2.58 5.40
N ALA A 279 28.77 2.49 6.67
CA ALA A 279 30.14 2.74 7.18
C ALA A 279 31.19 1.78 6.59
N PHE A 280 30.75 0.67 5.99
CA PHE A 280 31.63 -0.35 5.39
C PHE A 280 31.60 -0.33 3.88
N ASP A 281 31.48 0.87 3.26
CA ASP A 281 31.47 1.00 1.81
C ASP A 281 32.51 0.07 1.13
N PRO A 282 32.11 -0.71 0.13
CA PRO A 282 30.87 -0.69 -0.64
C PRO A 282 29.73 -1.59 -0.12
N LEU A 283 29.75 -1.99 1.15
CA LEU A 283 28.72 -2.79 1.79
C LEU A 283 27.59 -1.90 2.34
N ASN A 284 26.33 -2.21 2.02
CA ASN A 284 25.14 -1.63 2.59
C ASN A 284 24.40 -2.69 3.42
N ILE A 285 24.05 -2.36 4.67
CA ILE A 285 23.28 -3.24 5.56
C ILE A 285 22.05 -2.46 6.03
N GLU A 286 20.87 -3.06 5.87
CA GLU A 286 19.61 -2.51 6.31
C GLU A 286 18.86 -3.50 7.19
N LEU A 287 18.26 -2.99 8.26
CA LEU A 287 17.48 -3.78 9.20
C LEU A 287 16.27 -2.97 9.65
N ASP A 288 15.09 -3.56 9.59
CA ASP A 288 13.86 -3.04 10.16
C ASP A 288 13.30 -4.02 11.19
N ILE A 289 12.94 -3.51 12.35
CA ILE A 289 12.20 -4.24 13.37
C ILE A 289 10.91 -3.47 13.63
N ASN A 290 9.77 -4.12 13.49
CA ASN A 290 8.46 -3.53 13.71
C ASN A 290 7.64 -4.39 14.66
N TYR A 291 6.89 -3.75 15.53
CA TYR A 291 5.92 -4.36 16.44
C TYR A 291 4.59 -3.61 16.31
N GLY A 292 3.49 -4.32 16.42
CA GLY A 292 2.15 -3.74 16.41
C GLY A 292 1.22 -4.46 17.37
N TYR A 293 0.33 -3.69 17.99
CA TYR A 293 -0.70 -4.15 18.91
C TYR A 293 -2.00 -3.39 18.64
N VAL A 294 -3.12 -4.09 18.59
CA VAL A 294 -4.47 -3.53 18.55
C VAL A 294 -5.28 -4.16 19.66
N GLU A 295 -5.84 -3.33 20.53
CA GLU A 295 -6.65 -3.75 21.66
C GLU A 295 -7.92 -4.48 21.20
N SER A 296 -8.36 -5.49 21.95
CA SER A 296 -9.64 -6.13 21.71
C SER A 296 -10.79 -5.12 21.84
N MET A 297 -11.57 -5.01 20.76
CA MET A 297 -12.81 -4.23 20.71
C MET A 297 -14.04 -5.13 20.84
N GLY A 298 -13.86 -6.40 21.15
CA GLY A 298 -14.95 -7.36 21.33
C GLY A 298 -14.83 -8.61 20.49
N ARG A 299 -15.95 -9.28 20.27
CA ARG A 299 -16.03 -10.54 19.53
C ARG A 299 -16.62 -10.34 18.16
N TYR A 300 -16.16 -11.11 17.18
CA TYR A 300 -16.64 -11.09 15.81
C TYR A 300 -17.02 -12.49 15.31
N ASP A 301 -17.81 -12.53 14.25
CA ASP A 301 -18.18 -13.78 13.59
C ASP A 301 -17.02 -14.23 12.68
N VAL A 302 -16.48 -15.40 12.99
CA VAL A 302 -15.39 -16.00 12.22
C VAL A 302 -15.91 -16.50 10.88
N GLN A 303 -15.18 -16.23 9.82
CA GLN A 303 -15.50 -16.72 8.49
C GLN A 303 -15.76 -18.24 8.51
N GLN A 304 -16.79 -18.68 7.80
CA GLN A 304 -17.24 -20.05 7.70
C GLN A 304 -17.88 -20.68 8.97
N GLN A 305 -18.04 -19.97 10.07
CA GLN A 305 -18.60 -20.56 11.29
C GLN A 305 -19.89 -19.92 11.83
N ASN A 306 -20.37 -18.84 11.32
CA ASN A 306 -21.61 -18.15 11.77
C ASN A 306 -21.73 -18.05 13.31
N SER A 307 -20.63 -17.86 14.00
CA SER A 307 -20.60 -17.78 15.47
C SER A 307 -19.60 -16.72 15.93
N LYS A 308 -19.98 -15.92 16.89
CA LYS A 308 -19.13 -14.92 17.58
C LYS A 308 -18.02 -15.62 18.37
N GLY A 309 -17.00 -16.12 17.67
CA GLY A 309 -15.95 -16.93 18.28
C GLY A 309 -14.59 -16.24 18.30
N GLY A 310 -14.35 -15.28 17.39
CA GLY A 310 -13.09 -14.60 17.26
C GLY A 310 -12.95 -13.39 18.19
N ASP A 311 -11.73 -13.06 18.58
CA ASP A 311 -11.39 -11.82 19.29
C ASP A 311 -10.76 -10.82 18.29
N THR A 312 -11.11 -9.55 18.46
CA THR A 312 -10.58 -8.48 17.59
C THR A 312 -9.17 -8.05 17.94
N GLN A 313 -8.57 -8.55 19.01
CA GLN A 313 -7.19 -8.26 19.37
C GLN A 313 -6.23 -8.68 18.24
N ARG A 314 -5.20 -7.85 17.99
CA ARG A 314 -4.08 -8.20 17.15
C ARG A 314 -2.78 -7.83 17.83
N GLU A 315 -1.78 -8.72 17.74
CA GLU A 315 -0.46 -8.47 18.29
C GLU A 315 0.57 -9.21 17.47
N GLY A 316 1.54 -8.51 16.91
CA GLY A 316 2.54 -9.18 16.09
C GLY A 316 3.77 -8.33 15.85
N TRP A 317 4.73 -8.94 15.18
CA TRP A 317 6.00 -8.31 14.85
C TRP A 317 6.52 -8.75 13.48
N LEU A 318 7.39 -7.91 12.92
CA LEU A 318 8.06 -8.15 11.64
C LEU A 318 9.51 -7.69 11.73
N VAL A 319 10.42 -8.53 11.27
CA VAL A 319 11.82 -8.17 11.04
C VAL A 319 12.13 -8.32 9.56
N LYS A 320 12.80 -7.33 8.97
CA LYS A 320 13.29 -7.35 7.60
C LYS A 320 14.75 -6.96 7.57
N ALA A 321 15.54 -7.59 6.69
CA ALA A 321 16.95 -7.29 6.52
C ALA A 321 17.36 -7.36 5.06
N LEU A 322 18.32 -6.51 4.70
CA LEU A 322 18.94 -6.45 3.38
C LEU A 322 20.45 -6.25 3.57
N VAL A 323 21.23 -7.00 2.81
CA VAL A 323 22.67 -6.81 2.71
C VAL A 323 23.04 -6.77 1.24
N GLU A 324 23.66 -5.69 0.81
CA GLU A 324 24.08 -5.46 -0.57
C GLU A 324 25.55 -5.11 -0.68
N TYR A 325 26.14 -5.45 -1.80
CA TYR A 325 27.52 -5.10 -2.09
C TYR A 325 27.62 -4.43 -3.46
N LYS A 326 27.98 -3.16 -3.49
CA LYS A 326 28.06 -2.36 -4.71
C LYS A 326 29.30 -2.71 -5.50
N LEU A 327 29.10 -3.16 -6.74
CA LEU A 327 30.13 -3.41 -7.74
C LEU A 327 29.98 -2.44 -8.92
N ASP A 328 31.00 -2.31 -9.76
CA ASP A 328 30.97 -1.41 -10.92
C ASP A 328 29.88 -1.78 -11.95
N TRP A 329 29.49 -3.05 -12.02
CA TRP A 329 28.53 -3.56 -13.00
C TRP A 329 27.14 -3.86 -12.44
N GLY A 330 26.94 -3.73 -11.14
CA GLY A 330 25.66 -4.00 -10.47
C GLY A 330 25.82 -4.19 -8.97
N THR A 331 24.69 -4.27 -8.28
CA THR A 331 24.65 -4.39 -6.82
C THR A 331 23.98 -5.70 -6.41
N PRO A 332 24.74 -6.82 -6.25
CA PRO A 332 24.19 -8.04 -5.70
C PRO A 332 23.86 -7.91 -4.20
N GLY A 333 22.83 -8.62 -3.77
CA GLY A 333 22.42 -8.62 -2.39
C GLY A 333 21.62 -9.86 -1.98
N ILE A 334 21.44 -9.99 -0.69
CA ILE A 334 20.56 -10.96 -0.05
C ILE A 334 19.61 -10.22 0.86
N PHE A 335 18.36 -10.63 0.85
CA PHE A 335 17.32 -10.05 1.72
C PHE A 335 16.47 -11.15 2.35
N GLY A 336 15.75 -10.79 3.39
CA GLY A 336 14.80 -11.68 4.02
C GLY A 336 13.90 -10.95 5.01
N TRP A 337 12.81 -11.61 5.37
CA TRP A 337 11.87 -11.15 6.38
C TRP A 337 11.28 -12.32 7.17
N TYR A 338 10.81 -12.01 8.34
CA TYR A 338 10.03 -12.91 9.17
C TYR A 338 9.00 -12.13 9.97
N SER A 339 7.73 -12.51 9.84
CA SER A 339 6.61 -11.96 10.60
C SER A 339 5.93 -13.04 11.42
N SER A 340 5.44 -12.67 12.61
CA SER A 340 4.57 -13.54 13.40
C SER A 340 3.31 -13.90 12.63
N GLY A 341 2.73 -15.07 12.90
CA GLY A 341 1.53 -15.60 12.28
C GLY A 341 0.60 -16.24 13.29
N ASP A 342 -0.64 -16.49 12.89
CA ASP A 342 -1.71 -16.99 13.74
C ASP A 342 -1.42 -18.39 14.29
N ASP A 343 -1.70 -18.60 15.58
CA ASP A 343 -1.46 -19.86 16.30
C ASP A 343 -2.52 -20.95 16.05
N GLY A 344 -3.63 -20.61 15.41
CA GLY A 344 -4.77 -21.50 15.12
C GLY A 344 -5.94 -21.39 16.09
N ASN A 345 -5.87 -20.44 17.01
CA ASN A 345 -6.92 -20.15 17.99
C ASN A 345 -7.47 -18.74 17.82
N VAL A 346 -8.55 -18.58 17.08
CA VAL A 346 -9.18 -17.27 16.83
C VAL A 346 -9.76 -16.58 18.08
N LYS A 347 -9.79 -17.27 19.23
CA LYS A 347 -10.39 -16.75 20.47
C LYS A 347 -9.49 -15.80 21.24
N ASN A 348 -8.19 -15.85 21.00
CA ASN A 348 -7.17 -14.95 21.59
C ASN A 348 -6.77 -13.80 20.64
N GLY A 349 -7.41 -13.72 19.48
CA GLY A 349 -7.11 -12.71 18.49
C GLY A 349 -6.27 -13.24 17.33
N SER A 350 -5.46 -12.38 16.73
CA SER A 350 -4.52 -12.70 15.63
C SER A 350 -3.11 -12.26 16.01
N GLU A 351 -2.14 -13.14 15.83
CA GLU A 351 -0.72 -12.88 16.06
C GLU A 351 -0.01 -12.32 14.81
N ARG A 352 -0.75 -12.06 13.74
CA ARG A 352 -0.23 -11.36 12.55
C ARG A 352 -0.05 -9.88 12.87
N MET A 353 1.08 -9.32 12.50
CA MET A 353 1.35 -7.90 12.76
C MET A 353 0.25 -7.02 12.14
N PRO A 354 -0.43 -6.17 12.93
CA PRO A 354 -1.43 -5.25 12.40
C PRO A 354 -0.77 -4.15 11.57
N THR A 355 -1.47 -3.70 10.53
CA THR A 355 -1.04 -2.60 9.67
C THR A 355 -2.16 -1.58 9.48
N MET A 356 -1.82 -0.35 9.14
CA MET A 356 -2.80 0.66 8.73
C MET A 356 -2.98 0.67 7.21
N SER A 357 -1.93 0.94 6.49
CA SER A 357 -1.82 0.84 5.05
C SER A 357 -0.35 0.70 4.73
N GLY A 358 0.15 -0.54 4.66
CA GLY A 358 1.55 -0.83 4.44
C GLY A 358 1.85 -1.00 2.95
N CYS A 359 3.06 -0.62 2.56
CA CYS A 359 3.63 -0.85 1.24
C CYS A 359 5.04 -1.42 1.39
N ALA A 360 5.13 -2.72 1.70
CA ALA A 360 6.40 -3.42 1.75
C ALA A 360 6.80 -3.93 0.36
N ASN A 361 8.06 -3.76 -0.04
CA ASN A 361 8.48 -3.93 -1.42
C ASN A 361 9.85 -4.61 -1.64
N PHE A 362 10.29 -5.51 -0.77
CA PHE A 362 11.40 -6.40 -1.13
C PHE A 362 11.07 -7.27 -2.33
N MET A 363 9.94 -7.95 -2.20
CA MET A 363 9.23 -8.65 -3.25
C MET A 363 7.82 -8.15 -3.17
N SER A 364 7.38 -7.44 -4.16
CA SER A 364 5.97 -7.29 -4.39
C SER A 364 5.49 -8.58 -5.04
N PHE A 365 4.44 -9.12 -4.57
CA PHE A 365 3.82 -10.29 -5.18
C PHE A 365 3.55 -9.99 -6.67
N MET A 366 4.23 -10.71 -7.58
CA MET A 366 4.29 -10.46 -9.01
C MET A 366 5.09 -9.21 -9.46
N GLY A 367 5.89 -8.58 -8.59
CA GLY A 367 6.74 -7.45 -8.96
C GLY A 367 5.98 -6.21 -9.43
N ASP A 368 6.15 -5.12 -8.73
CA ASP A 368 5.60 -3.82 -9.11
C ASP A 368 6.61 -2.94 -9.87
N GLY A 369 7.79 -3.48 -10.14
CA GLY A 369 8.83 -2.82 -10.91
C GLY A 369 9.32 -1.50 -10.33
N ASN A 370 9.80 -0.61 -11.22
CA ASN A 370 10.37 0.67 -10.81
C ASN A 370 9.30 1.74 -10.49
N TYR A 371 8.07 1.56 -10.95
CA TYR A 371 7.04 2.60 -10.88
C TYR A 371 5.93 2.31 -9.85
N GLY A 372 5.91 1.11 -9.25
CA GLY A 372 4.85 0.71 -8.32
C GLY A 372 3.46 0.88 -8.94
N TRP A 373 3.33 0.56 -10.23
CA TRP A 373 2.13 0.79 -11.02
C TRP A 373 1.95 -0.25 -12.11
N GLY A 374 0.70 -0.57 -12.42
CA GLY A 374 0.36 -1.50 -13.49
C GLY A 374 -1.06 -2.04 -13.35
N ASP A 375 -1.35 -3.17 -13.98
CA ASP A 375 -2.65 -3.82 -13.89
C ASP A 375 -2.86 -4.42 -12.48
N PRO A 376 -3.83 -3.93 -11.69
CA PRO A 376 -4.05 -4.38 -10.31
C PRO A 376 -4.49 -5.85 -10.21
N ARG A 377 -4.83 -6.50 -11.33
CA ARG A 377 -5.12 -7.94 -11.39
C ARG A 377 -3.87 -8.80 -11.44
N LEU A 378 -2.71 -8.19 -11.69
CA LEU A 378 -1.44 -8.88 -11.90
C LEU A 378 -0.42 -8.68 -10.76
N TYR A 379 -0.73 -7.87 -9.76
CA TYR A 379 0.14 -7.65 -8.62
C TYR A 379 -0.61 -7.09 -7.40
N ASP A 380 -0.05 -7.29 -6.21
CA ASP A 380 -0.59 -6.76 -4.96
C ASP A 380 0.28 -5.60 -4.46
N ARG A 381 -0.34 -4.43 -4.30
CA ARG A 381 0.31 -3.20 -3.81
C ARG A 381 0.39 -3.11 -2.30
N ASN A 382 -0.55 -3.75 -1.62
CA ASN A 382 -0.74 -3.56 -0.17
C ASN A 382 -0.06 -4.67 0.63
N LEU A 383 1.03 -5.19 0.10
CA LEU A 383 1.75 -6.28 0.71
C LEU A 383 2.41 -5.84 2.02
N THR A 384 2.08 -6.50 3.11
CA THR A 384 2.58 -6.16 4.45
C THR A 384 3.52 -7.20 5.03
N TYR A 385 3.65 -8.35 4.35
CA TYR A 385 4.37 -9.54 4.80
C TYR A 385 3.84 -10.19 6.09
N ALA A 386 2.73 -9.72 6.64
CA ALA A 386 2.14 -10.27 7.85
C ALA A 386 1.82 -11.77 7.71
N GLY A 387 2.24 -12.57 8.67
CA GLY A 387 2.02 -14.02 8.65
C GLY A 387 2.88 -14.78 7.64
N THR A 388 4.00 -14.20 7.19
CA THR A 388 4.92 -14.83 6.23
C THR A 388 6.38 -14.69 6.65
N TRP A 389 7.22 -15.51 6.06
CA TRP A 389 8.67 -15.34 6.06
C TRP A 389 9.19 -15.51 4.64
N GLY A 390 10.36 -15.00 4.37
CA GLY A 390 10.99 -15.20 3.07
C GLY A 390 12.48 -14.93 3.11
N VAL A 391 13.16 -15.48 2.13
CA VAL A 391 14.56 -15.22 1.84
C VAL A 391 14.76 -15.13 0.34
N GLY A 392 15.54 -14.17 -0.09
CA GLY A 392 15.77 -13.94 -1.51
C GLY A 392 17.15 -13.42 -1.84
N LEU A 393 17.45 -13.51 -3.11
CA LEU A 393 18.63 -12.92 -3.74
C LEU A 393 18.17 -11.84 -4.70
N LEU A 394 18.95 -10.79 -4.81
CA LEU A 394 18.73 -9.73 -5.76
C LEU A 394 20.03 -9.29 -6.41
N ILE A 395 19.92 -8.70 -7.58
CA ILE A 395 20.97 -7.92 -8.21
C ILE A 395 20.30 -6.71 -8.84
N HIS A 396 20.66 -5.51 -8.37
CA HIS A 396 20.15 -4.26 -8.92
C HIS A 396 21.12 -3.65 -9.91
N ASP A 397 20.60 -2.84 -10.81
CA ASP A 397 21.35 -1.94 -11.69
C ASP A 397 22.46 -2.63 -12.49
N MET A 398 22.29 -3.91 -12.87
CA MET A 398 23.23 -4.55 -13.80
C MET A 398 23.25 -3.78 -15.11
N SER A 399 24.39 -3.22 -15.48
CA SER A 399 24.54 -2.44 -16.70
C SER A 399 25.74 -2.94 -17.50
N PHE A 400 25.47 -3.50 -18.68
CA PHE A 400 26.46 -3.98 -19.63
C PHE A 400 26.40 -3.23 -20.97
N VAL A 401 25.33 -2.46 -21.16
CA VAL A 401 25.08 -1.63 -22.33
C VAL A 401 24.66 -0.25 -21.81
N GLU A 402 25.13 0.80 -22.49
CA GLU A 402 24.80 2.18 -22.15
C GLU A 402 23.26 2.36 -22.11
N ASP A 403 22.77 3.09 -21.14
CA ASP A 403 21.35 3.41 -20.89
C ASP A 403 20.43 2.20 -20.63
N LEU A 404 20.96 0.98 -20.53
CA LEU A 404 20.19 -0.22 -20.23
C LEU A 404 20.62 -0.82 -18.89
N LYS A 405 19.66 -0.92 -17.97
CA LYS A 405 19.84 -1.53 -16.65
C LYS A 405 18.92 -2.73 -16.48
N HIS A 406 19.40 -3.72 -15.78
CA HIS A 406 18.65 -4.91 -15.41
C HIS A 406 18.64 -5.07 -13.89
N SER A 407 17.49 -5.42 -13.33
CA SER A 407 17.36 -5.81 -11.92
C SER A 407 16.65 -7.16 -11.84
N PHE A 408 17.24 -8.09 -11.14
CA PHE A 408 16.68 -9.43 -10.95
C PHE A 408 16.50 -9.71 -9.47
N ARG A 409 15.36 -10.29 -9.10
CA ARG A 409 15.05 -10.77 -7.76
C ARG A 409 14.48 -12.17 -7.83
N VAL A 410 14.84 -13.00 -6.87
CA VAL A 410 14.21 -14.29 -6.64
C VAL A 410 14.02 -14.47 -5.14
N ALA A 411 12.83 -14.89 -4.71
CA ALA A 411 12.58 -15.18 -3.30
C ALA A 411 11.67 -16.39 -3.10
N TYR A 412 11.96 -17.14 -2.06
CA TYR A 412 11.04 -18.10 -1.51
C TYR A 412 10.21 -17.46 -0.39
N TRP A 413 8.90 -17.66 -0.46
CA TRP A 413 7.92 -17.28 0.55
C TRP A 413 7.44 -18.51 1.28
N GLY A 414 7.40 -18.45 2.59
CA GLY A 414 6.75 -19.46 3.44
C GLY A 414 5.75 -18.79 4.37
N GLY A 415 4.78 -19.54 4.86
CA GLY A 415 3.83 -19.07 5.86
C GLY A 415 4.34 -19.25 7.28
N THR A 416 3.86 -18.40 8.19
CA THR A 416 4.05 -18.53 9.64
C THR A 416 2.73 -18.83 10.37
N ASN A 417 1.60 -18.81 9.65
CA ASN A 417 0.31 -19.12 10.24
C ASN A 417 0.14 -20.65 10.46
N SER A 418 -0.59 -21.02 11.51
CA SER A 418 -0.91 -22.42 11.79
C SER A 418 -1.81 -23.00 10.68
N PRO A 419 -1.56 -24.24 10.19
CA PRO A 419 -2.45 -24.93 9.27
C PRO A 419 -3.86 -25.13 9.83
N ALA A 420 -4.04 -25.10 11.15
CA ALA A 420 -5.34 -25.15 11.79
C ALA A 420 -6.26 -23.97 11.43
N MET A 421 -5.69 -22.85 10.96
CA MET A 421 -6.43 -21.67 10.50
C MET A 421 -7.15 -21.90 9.18
N ALA A 422 -6.73 -22.85 8.35
CA ALA A 422 -7.37 -23.12 7.05
C ALA A 422 -8.87 -23.51 7.13
N LYS A 423 -9.35 -23.90 8.32
CA LYS A 423 -10.78 -24.15 8.57
C LYS A 423 -11.62 -22.87 8.67
N TYR A 424 -10.99 -21.74 8.96
CA TYR A 424 -11.63 -20.45 9.13
C TYR A 424 -11.45 -19.54 7.91
N VAL A 425 -10.34 -19.69 7.22
CA VAL A 425 -9.94 -18.88 6.07
C VAL A 425 -10.49 -19.50 4.78
N LYS A 426 -10.95 -18.69 3.85
CA LYS A 426 -11.57 -19.21 2.61
C LYS A 426 -10.55 -19.89 1.70
N ASP A 427 -9.38 -19.30 1.54
CA ASP A 427 -8.27 -19.81 0.73
C ASP A 427 -6.94 -19.15 1.13
N ALA A 428 -5.84 -19.64 0.53
CA ALA A 428 -4.49 -19.12 0.77
C ALA A 428 -4.20 -17.77 0.08
N TYR A 429 -5.06 -17.32 -0.80
CA TYR A 429 -4.73 -16.29 -1.80
C TYR A 429 -5.32 -14.92 -1.50
N GLY A 430 -5.69 -14.63 -0.34
CA GLY A 430 -6.08 -13.36 0.28
C GLY A 430 -6.75 -12.27 -0.57
N TRP A 431 -6.25 -11.99 -1.76
CA TRP A 431 -6.71 -10.88 -2.59
C TRP A 431 -8.11 -11.01 -3.19
N ASP A 432 -8.59 -12.23 -3.45
CA ASP A 432 -9.99 -12.46 -3.90
C ASP A 432 -11.02 -12.13 -2.81
N ASN A 433 -10.57 -11.90 -1.57
CA ASN A 433 -11.43 -11.66 -0.42
C ASN A 433 -11.31 -10.24 0.13
N GLY A 434 -10.63 -9.35 -0.58
CA GLY A 434 -10.44 -7.98 -0.11
C GLY A 434 -9.59 -7.89 1.15
N THR A 435 -8.68 -8.81 1.37
CA THR A 435 -7.69 -8.69 2.45
C THR A 435 -6.50 -7.87 1.95
N PRO A 436 -6.21 -6.73 2.54
CA PRO A 436 -5.11 -5.86 2.11
C PRO A 436 -3.73 -6.34 2.56
N GLU A 437 -3.62 -7.57 3.04
CA GLU A 437 -2.41 -8.07 3.71
C GLU A 437 -1.60 -9.06 2.86
N GLY A 438 -2.03 -9.35 1.62
CA GLY A 438 -1.38 -10.34 0.77
C GLY A 438 -1.81 -11.79 1.05
N PRO A 439 -1.06 -12.79 0.59
CA PRO A 439 -1.43 -14.19 0.71
C PRO A 439 -1.44 -14.65 2.17
N TYR A 440 -2.44 -15.45 2.54
CA TYR A 440 -2.52 -16.11 3.83
C TYR A 440 -1.86 -17.50 3.75
N LEU A 441 -0.56 -17.54 4.01
CA LEU A 441 0.21 -18.78 3.95
C LEU A 441 0.31 -19.42 5.35
N THR A 442 0.11 -20.73 5.40
CA THR A 442 0.38 -21.54 6.61
C THR A 442 1.81 -22.08 6.57
N THR A 443 2.26 -22.68 7.67
CA THR A 443 3.59 -23.32 7.75
C THR A 443 3.78 -24.49 6.77
N ASN A 444 2.70 -24.93 6.11
CA ASN A 444 2.74 -25.96 5.07
C ASN A 444 2.86 -25.39 3.65
N ASP A 445 2.71 -24.08 3.50
CA ASP A 445 2.61 -23.42 2.21
C ASP A 445 3.90 -22.73 1.80
N GLY A 446 4.10 -22.62 0.50
CA GLY A 446 5.21 -21.86 -0.07
C GLY A 446 4.89 -21.29 -1.44
N LEU A 447 5.66 -20.28 -1.84
CA LEU A 447 5.69 -19.69 -3.18
C LEU A 447 7.15 -19.44 -3.56
N LEU A 448 7.49 -19.61 -4.82
CA LEU A 448 8.80 -19.20 -5.35
C LEU A 448 8.57 -18.15 -6.44
N GLU A 449 9.00 -16.93 -6.17
CA GLU A 449 8.77 -15.78 -7.03
C GLU A 449 10.05 -15.32 -7.72
N PHE A 450 9.93 -15.00 -9.01
CA PHE A 450 10.99 -14.45 -9.85
C PHE A 450 10.52 -13.14 -10.45
N ASN A 451 11.34 -12.08 -10.36
CA ASN A 451 11.09 -10.78 -10.97
C ASN A 451 12.33 -10.31 -11.74
N LEU A 452 12.11 -9.88 -12.97
CA LEU A 452 13.14 -9.26 -13.81
C LEU A 452 12.60 -7.93 -14.33
N VAL A 453 13.33 -6.88 -14.07
CA VAL A 453 13.03 -5.52 -14.54
C VAL A 453 14.16 -5.07 -15.47
N ASN A 454 13.80 -4.58 -16.64
CA ASN A 454 14.73 -4.04 -17.63
C ASN A 454 14.34 -2.59 -17.92
N SER A 455 15.22 -1.67 -17.63
CA SER A 455 15.02 -0.23 -17.74
C SER A 455 15.92 0.31 -18.83
N TYR A 456 15.35 0.90 -19.88
CA TYR A 456 16.05 1.52 -20.96
C TYR A 456 15.73 3.01 -21.05
N GLN A 457 16.75 3.83 -20.84
CA GLN A 457 16.64 5.29 -20.96
C GLN A 457 16.70 5.69 -22.43
N ILE A 458 15.53 6.08 -23.00
CA ILE A 458 15.42 6.47 -24.42
C ILE A 458 15.90 7.92 -24.61
N TYR A 459 15.47 8.80 -23.71
CA TYR A 459 15.88 10.20 -23.61
C TYR A 459 15.99 10.55 -22.12
N GLU A 460 16.55 11.69 -21.79
CA GLU A 460 16.74 12.17 -20.40
C GLU A 460 15.46 12.03 -19.53
N ASN A 461 14.30 12.22 -20.14
CA ASN A 461 12.98 12.16 -19.47
C ASN A 461 12.02 11.10 -20.04
N LEU A 462 12.51 10.18 -20.86
CA LEU A 462 11.68 9.09 -21.39
C LEU A 462 12.35 7.73 -21.17
N GLU A 463 11.71 6.87 -20.41
CA GLU A 463 12.17 5.52 -20.10
C GLU A 463 11.19 4.46 -20.60
N ALA A 464 11.71 3.34 -21.08
CA ALA A 464 10.98 2.11 -21.32
C ALA A 464 11.37 1.09 -20.25
N ASN A 465 10.38 0.59 -19.51
CA ASN A 465 10.56 -0.34 -18.41
C ASN A 465 9.82 -1.65 -18.72
N LEU A 466 10.54 -2.76 -18.90
CA LEU A 466 9.96 -4.08 -19.14
C LEU A 466 10.08 -4.93 -17.87
N GLU A 467 8.96 -5.34 -17.32
CA GLU A 467 8.84 -6.16 -16.13
C GLU A 467 8.33 -7.56 -16.49
N LEU A 468 9.05 -8.57 -16.04
CA LEU A 468 8.69 -9.97 -16.21
C LEU A 468 8.68 -10.63 -14.83
N SER A 469 7.57 -11.30 -14.49
CA SER A 469 7.41 -11.94 -13.19
C SER A 469 6.77 -13.32 -13.35
N TYR A 470 7.16 -14.24 -12.47
CA TYR A 470 6.61 -15.58 -12.42
C TYR A 470 6.57 -16.10 -10.97
N ILE A 471 5.47 -16.73 -10.59
CA ILE A 471 5.32 -17.37 -9.28
C ILE A 471 5.02 -18.85 -9.48
N VAL A 472 5.89 -19.69 -8.93
CA VAL A 472 5.62 -21.13 -8.76
C VAL A 472 4.77 -21.31 -7.51
N ASN A 473 3.58 -21.87 -7.67
CA ASN A 473 2.64 -22.08 -6.60
C ASN A 473 2.89 -23.42 -5.87
N MET A 474 3.45 -23.34 -4.67
CA MET A 474 3.77 -24.48 -3.80
C MET A 474 2.82 -24.61 -2.59
N VAL A 475 1.64 -24.01 -2.66
CA VAL A 475 0.62 -24.11 -1.60
C VAL A 475 0.15 -25.57 -1.41
N ASP A 476 0.00 -25.99 -0.17
CA ASP A 476 -0.34 -27.38 0.18
C ASP A 476 -1.83 -27.67 -0.04
N ASP A 477 -2.11 -28.55 -1.00
CA ASP A 477 -3.47 -28.94 -1.37
C ASP A 477 -4.24 -29.64 -0.23
N ASP A 478 -3.54 -30.36 0.65
CA ASP A 478 -4.18 -31.08 1.75
C ASP A 478 -4.64 -30.14 2.88
N THR A 479 -3.86 -29.14 3.18
CA THR A 479 -4.22 -28.08 4.13
C THR A 479 -5.47 -27.32 3.67
N TRP A 480 -5.56 -26.99 2.40
CA TRP A 480 -6.65 -26.19 1.84
C TRP A 480 -7.80 -26.98 1.24
N LYS A 481 -7.84 -28.28 1.43
CA LYS A 481 -8.85 -29.22 0.90
C LYS A 481 -10.30 -28.81 1.10
N ARG A 482 -10.60 -28.11 2.20
CA ARG A 482 -11.96 -27.66 2.51
C ARG A 482 -12.36 -26.40 1.74
N SER A 483 -11.41 -25.57 1.42
CA SER A 483 -11.59 -24.32 0.67
C SER A 483 -11.88 -24.61 -0.79
N TYR A 484 -11.33 -25.70 -1.33
CA TYR A 484 -11.50 -26.13 -2.73
C TYR A 484 -12.58 -27.23 -2.91
N ARG A 485 -13.54 -27.34 -1.99
CA ARG A 485 -14.55 -28.41 -1.95
C ARG A 485 -15.41 -28.56 -3.20
N ASN A 486 -15.45 -27.60 -4.05
CA ASN A 486 -16.20 -27.70 -5.30
C ASN A 486 -15.22 -27.87 -6.44
N ASP A 487 -14.67 -28.96 -6.79
CA ASP A 487 -13.90 -29.36 -8.01
C ASP A 487 -13.66 -28.29 -9.12
N SER A 488 -13.88 -27.03 -8.77
CA SER A 488 -13.94 -25.85 -9.64
C SER A 488 -12.66 -25.08 -9.71
N TYR A 489 -11.82 -25.21 -8.70
CA TYR A 489 -10.59 -24.46 -8.55
C TYR A 489 -9.40 -25.41 -8.66
N LYS A 490 -8.40 -25.03 -9.44
CA LYS A 490 -7.13 -25.73 -9.51
C LYS A 490 -6.02 -24.77 -9.21
N LYS A 491 -5.07 -25.23 -8.41
CA LYS A 491 -3.82 -24.52 -8.20
C LYS A 491 -3.10 -24.30 -9.53
N GLN A 492 -2.61 -23.11 -9.76
CA GLN A 492 -1.82 -22.76 -10.92
C GLN A 492 -0.69 -21.78 -10.55
N ASP A 493 0.28 -21.66 -11.41
CA ASP A 493 1.31 -20.65 -11.32
C ASP A 493 0.79 -19.31 -11.85
N ALA A 494 1.37 -18.21 -11.38
CA ALA A 494 1.03 -16.87 -11.85
C ALA A 494 2.18 -16.29 -12.69
N TRP A 495 1.85 -15.45 -13.66
CA TRP A 495 2.85 -14.78 -14.49
C TRP A 495 2.42 -13.39 -14.94
N LYS A 496 3.41 -12.51 -15.16
CA LYS A 496 3.21 -11.14 -15.65
C LYS A 496 4.30 -10.78 -16.65
N ALA A 497 3.89 -10.11 -17.73
CA ALA A 497 4.78 -9.35 -18.61
C ALA A 497 4.19 -7.95 -18.79
N GLN A 498 4.92 -6.91 -18.40
CA GLN A 498 4.44 -5.54 -18.42
C GLN A 498 5.49 -4.61 -19.03
N LEU A 499 5.11 -3.83 -20.03
CA LEU A 499 5.90 -2.72 -20.56
C LEU A 499 5.31 -1.40 -20.10
N ILE A 500 6.13 -0.58 -19.47
CA ILE A 500 5.76 0.78 -19.08
C ILE A 500 6.62 1.77 -19.86
N ILE A 501 6.00 2.73 -20.52
CA ILE A 501 6.67 3.91 -21.08
C ILE A 501 6.40 5.06 -20.09
N ALA A 502 7.47 5.60 -19.51
CA ALA A 502 7.41 6.65 -18.51
C ALA A 502 8.03 7.94 -19.04
N TYR A 503 7.25 9.02 -19.06
CA TYR A 503 7.71 10.36 -19.38
C TYR A 503 7.62 11.23 -18.12
N THR A 504 8.76 11.82 -17.72
CA THR A 504 8.84 12.74 -16.56
C THR A 504 9.22 14.14 -17.03
N PHE A 505 8.66 15.18 -16.44
CA PHE A 505 8.90 16.58 -16.81
C PHE A 505 8.83 17.52 -15.62
#